data_ff9e27d8455e799d46e17aa688fdda38
#
_entry.id   ff9e27d8455e799d46e17aa688fdda38
#
_cell.length_a   1.000
_cell.length_b   1.000
_cell.length_c   1.000
_cell.angle_alpha   90.00
_cell.angle_beta   90.00
_cell.angle_gamma   90.00
#
_symmetry.space_group_name_H-M   'P 1'
#
loop_
_entity.id
_entity.type
_entity.pdbx_description
1 polymer ?
#
loop_
_entity_poly.entity_id
_entity_poly.type
_entity_poly.pdbx_seq_one_letter_code
_entity_poly.pdbx_strand_id
1 'polypeptide(L)'
;LAGGDPARPVPTSFTLGRSDPDETARKAEAARGWSVLKIKVGGPHDAENLAVVRRICPAAELRLDANGAWTEDQAAEMIPRLAEARVAFVEQPLPPGDPAAYRRLRRKVKTPIYVDESVRTPDDVRGHAGAADGIVVKLAKCGGIGPVLDCVQAARAAGMKVMIGCMVESSVGITAAAHLASHCDSADLDGHLLLADDPFVGVTLSDGRLHLPPGPGLGVRRRPAGR
;
A
#
# COMPACT_ATOMS: atom_id res chain seq x y z
N LEU A 1 11.78 -18.91 7.01
CA LEU A 1 12.82 -17.86 6.91
C LEU A 1 12.32 -16.48 7.34
N ALA A 2 11.09 -16.11 7.05
CA ALA A 2 10.54 -14.79 7.36
C ALA A 2 9.54 -14.80 8.55
N GLY A 3 9.30 -15.92 9.21
CA GLY A 3 8.43 -16.03 10.38
C GLY A 3 6.93 -15.85 10.07
N GLY A 4 6.53 -15.86 8.81
CA GLY A 4 5.12 -15.83 8.42
C GLY A 4 4.42 -17.15 8.82
N ASP A 5 3.24 -17.04 9.39
CA ASP A 5 2.38 -18.19 9.67
C ASP A 5 1.50 -18.46 8.44
N PRO A 6 1.71 -19.56 7.69
CA PRO A 6 0.91 -19.88 6.51
C PRO A 6 -0.57 -20.15 6.83
N ALA A 7 -0.89 -20.47 8.07
CA ALA A 7 -2.27 -20.67 8.49
C ALA A 7 -3.03 -19.35 8.70
N ARG A 8 -2.34 -18.19 8.71
CA ARG A 8 -2.94 -16.88 8.94
C ARG A 8 -3.09 -16.10 7.64
N PRO A 9 -4.32 -15.93 7.13
CA PRO A 9 -4.56 -15.12 5.94
C PRO A 9 -4.14 -13.65 6.14
N VAL A 10 -3.52 -13.05 5.12
CA VAL A 10 -3.05 -11.66 5.13
C VAL A 10 -4.11 -10.75 4.52
N PRO A 11 -4.77 -9.87 5.30
CA PRO A 11 -5.65 -8.86 4.71
C PRO A 11 -4.86 -7.94 3.80
N THR A 12 -5.37 -7.67 2.60
CA THR A 12 -4.74 -6.76 1.63
C THR A 12 -5.74 -5.75 1.11
N SER A 13 -5.26 -4.61 0.61
CA SER A 13 -6.08 -3.66 -0.11
C SER A 13 -6.24 -4.05 -1.58
N PHE A 14 -7.25 -3.46 -2.21
CA PHE A 14 -7.42 -3.46 -3.67
C PHE A 14 -7.32 -2.03 -4.18
N THR A 15 -6.52 -1.83 -5.23
CA THR A 15 -6.18 -0.50 -5.74
C THR A 15 -7.16 -0.03 -6.81
N LEU A 16 -7.76 1.13 -6.60
CA LEU A 16 -8.52 1.87 -7.61
C LEU A 16 -7.61 2.95 -8.20
N GLY A 17 -7.21 2.76 -9.46
CA GLY A 17 -6.42 3.72 -10.23
C GLY A 17 -7.22 4.98 -10.56
N ARG A 18 -6.50 6.10 -10.78
CA ARG A 18 -7.11 7.39 -11.17
C ARG A 18 -7.97 7.24 -12.43
N SER A 19 -9.13 7.85 -12.42
CA SER A 19 -10.08 7.91 -13.53
C SER A 19 -11.07 9.06 -13.32
N ASP A 20 -11.97 9.27 -14.27
CA ASP A 20 -13.13 10.13 -14.08
C ASP A 20 -14.13 9.50 -13.08
N PRO A 21 -15.12 10.27 -12.60
CA PRO A 21 -16.08 9.78 -11.61
C PRO A 21 -16.93 8.58 -12.08
N ASP A 22 -17.29 8.52 -13.35
CA ASP A 22 -18.12 7.43 -13.89
C ASP A 22 -17.34 6.11 -13.93
N GLU A 23 -16.09 6.16 -14.38
CA GLU A 23 -15.20 4.99 -14.36
C GLU A 23 -14.84 4.60 -12.92
N THR A 24 -14.66 5.59 -12.03
CA THR A 24 -14.44 5.33 -10.60
C THR A 24 -15.64 4.62 -9.99
N ALA A 25 -16.87 4.99 -10.36
CA ALA A 25 -18.08 4.31 -9.91
C ALA A 25 -18.10 2.84 -10.36
N ARG A 26 -17.78 2.56 -11.62
CA ARG A 26 -17.70 1.18 -12.15
C ARG A 26 -16.66 0.34 -11.40
N LYS A 27 -15.47 0.90 -11.17
CA LYS A 27 -14.39 0.23 -10.41
C LYS A 27 -14.81 -0.03 -8.96
N ALA A 28 -15.45 0.92 -8.31
CA ALA A 28 -15.93 0.78 -6.94
C ALA A 28 -17.04 -0.29 -6.83
N GLU A 29 -17.96 -0.36 -7.80
CA GLU A 29 -18.96 -1.43 -7.86
C GLU A 29 -18.31 -2.82 -7.99
N ALA A 30 -17.31 -2.95 -8.86
CA ALA A 30 -16.56 -4.20 -9.01
C ALA A 30 -15.75 -4.58 -7.75
N ALA A 31 -15.38 -3.59 -6.95
CA ALA A 31 -14.66 -3.75 -5.70
C ALA A 31 -15.57 -3.89 -4.47
N ARG A 32 -16.89 -3.98 -4.63
CA ARG A 32 -17.81 -4.26 -3.51
C ARG A 32 -17.40 -5.54 -2.79
N GLY A 33 -17.36 -5.46 -1.47
CA GLY A 33 -16.94 -6.60 -0.64
C GLY A 33 -15.47 -6.56 -0.21
N TRP A 34 -14.64 -5.71 -0.82
CA TRP A 34 -13.31 -5.47 -0.29
C TRP A 34 -13.38 -4.65 1.01
N SER A 35 -12.74 -5.14 2.05
CA SER A 35 -12.68 -4.46 3.35
C SER A 35 -11.71 -3.28 3.36
N VAL A 36 -10.74 -3.25 2.45
CA VAL A 36 -9.74 -2.19 2.32
C VAL A 36 -9.58 -1.81 0.86
N LEU A 37 -9.68 -0.52 0.55
CA LEU A 37 -9.48 0.02 -0.78
C LEU A 37 -8.36 1.07 -0.75
N LYS A 38 -7.41 0.95 -1.67
CA LYS A 38 -6.40 1.98 -1.94
C LYS A 38 -6.85 2.82 -3.12
N ILE A 39 -6.90 4.13 -2.96
CA ILE A 39 -7.39 5.07 -3.97
C ILE A 39 -6.22 5.92 -4.44
N LYS A 40 -5.92 5.87 -5.73
CA LYS A 40 -4.92 6.74 -6.33
C LYS A 40 -5.49 8.15 -6.49
N VAL A 41 -4.80 9.14 -5.90
CA VAL A 41 -5.16 10.56 -5.91
C VAL A 41 -4.05 11.40 -6.56
N GLY A 42 -4.23 12.72 -6.64
CA GLY A 42 -3.32 13.65 -7.35
C GLY A 42 -3.89 14.06 -8.71
N GLY A 43 -5.21 13.93 -8.88
CA GLY A 43 -5.93 14.33 -10.08
C GLY A 43 -7.02 15.36 -9.82
N PRO A 44 -7.68 15.87 -10.87
CA PRO A 44 -8.68 16.94 -10.74
C PRO A 44 -9.99 16.49 -10.08
N HIS A 45 -10.27 15.17 -10.05
CA HIS A 45 -11.53 14.62 -9.56
C HIS A 45 -11.40 13.91 -8.20
N ASP A 46 -10.32 14.11 -7.45
CA ASP A 46 -10.01 13.34 -6.24
C ASP A 46 -11.15 13.35 -5.21
N ALA A 47 -11.69 14.52 -4.90
CA ALA A 47 -12.75 14.64 -3.91
C ALA A 47 -14.07 13.99 -4.38
N GLU A 48 -14.41 14.16 -5.65
CA GLU A 48 -15.60 13.58 -6.26
C GLU A 48 -15.48 12.05 -6.31
N ASN A 49 -14.35 11.54 -6.80
CA ASN A 49 -14.05 10.12 -6.83
C ASN A 49 -14.12 9.48 -5.45
N LEU A 50 -13.55 10.14 -4.45
CA LEU A 50 -13.54 9.63 -3.09
C LEU A 50 -14.96 9.60 -2.48
N ALA A 51 -15.80 10.60 -2.76
CA ALA A 51 -17.20 10.62 -2.37
C ALA A 51 -18.00 9.47 -3.05
N VAL A 52 -17.74 9.21 -4.33
CA VAL A 52 -18.33 8.09 -5.07
C VAL A 52 -17.93 6.76 -4.44
N VAL A 53 -16.63 6.53 -4.20
CA VAL A 53 -16.15 5.29 -3.56
C VAL A 53 -16.76 5.11 -2.17
N ARG A 54 -16.79 6.15 -1.33
CA ARG A 54 -17.37 6.07 0.02
C ARG A 54 -18.86 5.74 0.00
N ARG A 55 -19.61 6.26 -0.96
CA ARG A 55 -21.04 5.96 -1.14
C ARG A 55 -21.26 4.49 -1.53
N ILE A 56 -20.44 3.95 -2.43
CA ILE A 56 -20.57 2.58 -2.95
C ILE A 56 -20.03 1.56 -1.97
N CYS A 57 -18.91 1.88 -1.29
CA CYS A 57 -18.22 1.02 -0.34
C CYS A 57 -18.20 1.67 1.07
N PRO A 58 -19.35 1.84 1.75
CA PRO A 58 -19.47 2.65 2.97
C PRO A 58 -18.65 2.10 4.15
N ALA A 59 -18.46 0.79 4.22
CA ALA A 59 -17.75 0.10 5.30
C ALA A 59 -16.24 -0.09 5.03
N ALA A 60 -15.76 0.11 3.81
CA ALA A 60 -14.37 -0.12 3.46
C ALA A 60 -13.44 0.89 4.17
N GLU A 61 -12.30 0.41 4.64
CA GLU A 61 -11.17 1.27 5.00
C GLU A 61 -10.59 1.88 3.72
N LEU A 62 -10.49 3.20 3.67
CA LEU A 62 -9.92 3.89 2.51
C LEU A 62 -8.50 4.37 2.84
N ARG A 63 -7.56 4.03 1.97
CA ARG A 63 -6.17 4.50 1.98
C ARG A 63 -5.93 5.31 0.72
N LEU A 64 -5.32 6.48 0.84
CA LEU A 64 -5.02 7.31 -0.33
C LEU A 64 -3.55 7.20 -0.69
N ASP A 65 -3.26 7.20 -1.98
CA ASP A 65 -1.89 7.22 -2.49
C ASP A 65 -1.76 8.30 -3.57
N ALA A 66 -0.99 9.32 -3.26
CA ALA A 66 -0.75 10.46 -4.14
C ALA A 66 0.47 10.29 -5.04
N ASN A 67 1.33 9.30 -4.80
CA ASN A 67 2.57 9.05 -5.55
C ASN A 67 3.40 10.33 -5.77
N GLY A 68 3.49 11.20 -4.76
CA GLY A 68 4.25 12.44 -4.82
C GLY A 68 3.64 13.55 -5.66
N ALA A 69 2.35 13.50 -5.97
CA ALA A 69 1.71 14.41 -6.93
C ALA A 69 1.55 15.84 -6.42
N TRP A 70 1.60 16.09 -5.12
CA TRP A 70 1.28 17.41 -4.57
C TRP A 70 2.52 18.18 -4.13
N THR A 71 2.46 19.51 -4.28
CA THR A 71 3.33 20.42 -3.52
C THR A 71 2.92 20.44 -2.05
N GLU A 72 3.75 21.02 -1.17
CA GLU A 72 3.44 21.12 0.26
C GLU A 72 2.14 21.88 0.52
N ASP A 73 1.89 22.98 -0.22
CA ASP A 73 0.67 23.78 -0.07
C ASP A 73 -0.56 23.03 -0.61
N GLN A 74 -0.45 22.36 -1.75
CA GLN A 74 -1.52 21.51 -2.28
C GLN A 74 -1.86 20.38 -1.32
N ALA A 75 -0.87 19.70 -0.76
CA ALA A 75 -1.09 18.63 0.21
C ALA A 75 -1.77 19.15 1.48
N ALA A 76 -1.36 20.32 1.99
CA ALA A 76 -1.95 20.96 3.17
C ALA A 76 -3.42 21.35 2.97
N GLU A 77 -3.82 21.68 1.74
CA GLU A 77 -5.20 21.97 1.37
C GLU A 77 -6.00 20.69 1.12
N MET A 78 -5.45 19.77 0.31
CA MET A 78 -6.20 18.60 -0.16
C MET A 78 -6.41 17.55 0.93
N ILE A 79 -5.41 17.28 1.76
CA ILE A 79 -5.51 16.20 2.75
C ILE A 79 -6.69 16.41 3.73
N PRO A 80 -6.91 17.61 4.34
CA PRO A 80 -8.07 17.82 5.19
C PRO A 80 -9.40 17.63 4.45
N ARG A 81 -9.49 18.11 3.21
CA ARG A 81 -10.69 17.97 2.36
C ARG A 81 -11.01 16.50 2.06
N LEU A 82 -10.01 15.70 1.71
CA LEU A 82 -10.18 14.28 1.41
C LEU A 82 -10.43 13.46 2.69
N ALA A 83 -9.96 13.93 3.85
CA ALA A 83 -10.20 13.29 5.14
C ALA A 83 -11.68 13.22 5.55
N GLU A 84 -12.55 14.08 4.99
CA GLU A 84 -14.01 14.05 5.21
C GLU A 84 -14.61 12.70 4.81
N ALA A 85 -13.99 11.98 3.86
CA ALA A 85 -14.37 10.62 3.49
C ALA A 85 -13.88 9.54 4.49
N ARG A 86 -13.36 9.91 5.65
CA ARG A 86 -12.85 8.99 6.69
C ARG A 86 -11.75 8.07 6.17
N VAL A 87 -10.67 8.66 5.69
CA VAL A 87 -9.49 7.92 5.21
C VAL A 87 -8.56 7.54 6.37
N ALA A 88 -7.92 6.38 6.27
CA ALA A 88 -7.02 5.86 7.28
C ALA A 88 -5.68 6.62 7.29
N PHE A 89 -5.12 6.88 6.12
CA PHE A 89 -3.87 7.64 5.92
C PHE A 89 -3.72 8.10 4.47
N VAL A 90 -2.75 8.98 4.25
CA VAL A 90 -2.30 9.38 2.91
C VAL A 90 -0.87 8.92 2.70
N GLU A 91 -0.65 8.12 1.64
CA GLU A 91 0.65 7.63 1.21
C GLU A 91 1.29 8.61 0.24
N GLN A 92 2.58 8.88 0.46
CA GLN A 92 3.46 9.71 -0.39
C GLN A 92 2.79 10.96 -0.96
N PRO A 93 2.31 11.91 -0.11
CA PRO A 93 1.68 13.13 -0.61
C PRO A 93 2.63 14.03 -1.40
N LEU A 94 3.90 14.12 -1.00
CA LEU A 94 4.91 14.99 -1.59
C LEU A 94 5.92 14.20 -2.41
N PRO A 95 6.63 14.84 -3.35
CA PRO A 95 7.79 14.24 -4.02
C PRO A 95 8.77 13.65 -3.01
N PRO A 96 9.48 12.56 -3.35
CA PRO A 96 10.43 11.92 -2.45
C PRO A 96 11.65 12.83 -2.17
N GLY A 97 12.25 12.69 -0.99
CA GLY A 97 13.59 13.19 -0.70
C GLY A 97 13.73 14.34 0.31
N ASP A 98 12.67 15.03 0.76
CA ASP A 98 12.79 16.08 1.77
C ASP A 98 12.00 15.78 3.06
N PRO A 99 12.62 15.16 4.09
CA PRO A 99 11.96 14.95 5.38
C PRO A 99 11.54 16.25 6.08
N ALA A 100 12.17 17.38 5.79
CA ALA A 100 11.78 18.65 6.40
C ALA A 100 10.43 19.15 5.87
N ALA A 101 10.15 18.97 4.57
CA ALA A 101 8.84 19.26 3.99
C ALA A 101 7.75 18.38 4.64
N TYR A 102 8.01 17.10 4.84
CA TYR A 102 7.09 16.19 5.54
C TYR A 102 6.84 16.63 7.00
N ARG A 103 7.87 17.08 7.73
CA ARG A 103 7.69 17.64 9.08
C ARG A 103 6.84 18.90 9.09
N ARG A 104 6.96 19.77 8.07
CA ARG A 104 6.11 20.97 7.95
C ARG A 104 4.67 20.58 7.64
N LEU A 105 4.47 19.67 6.67
CA LEU A 105 3.14 19.18 6.31
C LEU A 105 2.44 18.50 7.49
N ARG A 106 3.16 17.62 8.21
CA ARG A 106 2.65 16.90 9.37
C ARG A 106 2.07 17.81 10.47
N ARG A 107 2.60 19.04 10.60
CA ARG A 107 2.06 20.05 11.54
C ARG A 107 0.78 20.72 11.06
N LYS A 108 0.50 20.67 9.75
CA LYS A 108 -0.67 21.28 9.13
C LYS A 108 -1.86 20.32 9.02
N VAL A 109 -1.63 19.01 9.03
CA VAL A 109 -2.66 18.00 8.80
C VAL A 109 -2.77 17.02 9.98
N LYS A 110 -3.97 16.47 10.19
CA LYS A 110 -4.23 15.48 11.25
C LYS A 110 -4.23 14.04 10.71
N THR A 111 -4.54 13.88 9.43
CA THR A 111 -4.55 12.57 8.77
C THR A 111 -3.14 11.98 8.78
N PRO A 112 -2.96 10.73 9.18
CA PRO A 112 -1.65 10.09 9.17
C PRO A 112 -1.01 10.12 7.77
N ILE A 113 0.31 10.32 7.73
CA ILE A 113 1.10 10.34 6.50
C ILE A 113 2.03 9.13 6.48
N TYR A 114 1.99 8.36 5.40
CA TYR A 114 2.95 7.29 5.12
C TYR A 114 3.86 7.69 3.97
N VAL A 115 5.13 7.30 4.02
CA VAL A 115 6.10 7.53 2.95
C VAL A 115 6.45 6.23 2.24
N ASP A 116 6.39 6.24 0.91
CA ASP A 116 6.68 5.09 0.03
C ASP A 116 7.98 5.30 -0.75
N GLU A 117 7.94 6.10 -1.80
CA GLU A 117 9.09 6.33 -2.69
C GLU A 117 10.28 6.97 -1.97
N SER A 118 10.02 7.60 -0.82
CA SER A 118 11.04 8.22 0.04
C SER A 118 11.84 7.21 0.86
N VAL A 119 11.45 5.93 0.90
CA VAL A 119 12.07 4.91 1.76
C VAL A 119 12.57 3.75 0.92
N ARG A 120 13.88 3.51 0.94
CA ARG A 120 14.55 2.35 0.32
C ARG A 120 15.48 1.63 1.29
N THR A 121 16.03 2.37 2.26
CA THR A 121 17.02 1.90 3.22
C THR A 121 16.62 2.23 4.65
N PRO A 122 17.20 1.57 5.66
CA PRO A 122 16.99 1.95 7.06
C PRO A 122 17.39 3.40 7.38
N ASP A 123 18.33 3.98 6.65
CA ASP A 123 18.72 5.40 6.83
C ASP A 123 17.63 6.35 6.37
N ASP A 124 16.94 6.02 5.26
CA ASP A 124 15.79 6.78 4.83
C ASP A 124 14.67 6.74 5.87
N VAL A 125 14.43 5.56 6.48
CA VAL A 125 13.46 5.42 7.57
C VAL A 125 13.82 6.34 8.74
N ARG A 126 15.09 6.30 9.19
CA ARG A 126 15.59 7.17 10.29
C ARG A 126 15.45 8.65 9.95
N GLY A 127 15.70 9.03 8.70
CA GLY A 127 15.53 10.40 8.21
C GLY A 127 14.09 10.92 8.33
N HIS A 128 13.10 10.03 8.18
CA HIS A 128 11.67 10.36 8.26
C HIS A 128 11.08 10.19 9.67
N ALA A 129 11.86 9.81 10.67
CA ALA A 129 11.41 9.76 12.06
C ALA A 129 10.86 11.12 12.52
N GLY A 130 9.62 11.14 13.04
CA GLY A 130 8.89 12.35 13.43
C GLY A 130 8.41 13.22 12.24
N ALA A 131 8.71 12.82 10.98
CA ALA A 131 8.22 13.46 9.78
C ALA A 131 7.01 12.74 9.17
N ALA A 132 6.91 11.44 9.36
CA ALA A 132 5.79 10.61 8.92
C ALA A 132 5.31 9.71 10.05
N ASP A 133 4.06 9.21 9.93
CA ASP A 133 3.44 8.30 10.89
C ASP A 133 3.75 6.84 10.56
N GLY A 134 4.05 6.57 9.29
CA GLY A 134 4.38 5.23 8.81
C GLY A 134 5.22 5.25 7.54
N ILE A 135 5.66 4.05 7.19
CA ILE A 135 6.42 3.77 5.97
C ILE A 135 5.75 2.67 5.16
N VAL A 136 5.99 2.68 3.85
CA VAL A 136 5.68 1.57 2.96
C VAL A 136 6.99 0.92 2.53
N VAL A 137 7.15 -0.37 2.82
CA VAL A 137 8.29 -1.16 2.37
C VAL A 137 7.87 -2.07 1.22
N LYS A 138 8.73 -2.23 0.22
CA LYS A 138 8.51 -3.10 -0.94
C LYS A 138 9.78 -3.88 -1.23
N LEU A 139 9.66 -5.18 -1.54
CA LEU A 139 10.83 -6.03 -1.86
C LEU A 139 11.65 -5.44 -3.02
N ALA A 140 10.96 -5.04 -4.09
CA ALA A 140 11.59 -4.47 -5.28
C ALA A 140 12.33 -3.15 -5.00
N LYS A 141 11.82 -2.34 -4.08
CA LYS A 141 12.37 -1.03 -3.74
C LYS A 141 13.52 -1.13 -2.74
N CYS A 142 13.37 -1.97 -1.72
CA CYS A 142 14.36 -2.13 -0.65
C CYS A 142 15.49 -3.11 -1.00
N GLY A 143 15.31 -3.97 -2.03
CA GLY A 143 16.35 -4.91 -2.46
C GLY A 143 16.19 -6.33 -1.92
N GLY A 144 15.02 -6.70 -1.41
CA GLY A 144 14.70 -8.07 -0.99
C GLY A 144 14.26 -8.19 0.47
N ILE A 145 14.18 -9.45 0.95
CA ILE A 145 13.60 -9.80 2.26
C ILE A 145 14.43 -9.20 3.41
N GLY A 146 15.76 -9.40 3.42
CA GLY A 146 16.63 -8.90 4.50
C GLY A 146 16.53 -7.38 4.67
N PRO A 147 16.79 -6.59 3.60
CA PRO A 147 16.68 -5.14 3.65
C PRO A 147 15.29 -4.63 4.05
N VAL A 148 14.19 -5.33 3.69
CA VAL A 148 12.85 -4.98 4.17
C VAL A 148 12.75 -5.17 5.68
N LEU A 149 13.25 -6.27 6.23
CA LEU A 149 13.25 -6.50 7.68
C LEU A 149 14.08 -5.45 8.44
N ASP A 150 15.20 -5.02 7.86
CA ASP A 150 16.03 -3.95 8.45
C ASP A 150 15.28 -2.61 8.47
N CYS A 151 14.54 -2.28 7.41
CA CYS A 151 13.65 -1.11 7.37
C CYS A 151 12.51 -1.23 8.40
N VAL A 152 11.91 -2.41 8.55
CA VAL A 152 10.88 -2.65 9.57
C VAL A 152 11.42 -2.41 10.97
N GLN A 153 12.61 -2.94 11.29
CA GLN A 153 13.25 -2.71 12.59
C GLN A 153 13.53 -1.23 12.85
N ALA A 154 14.06 -0.52 11.86
CA ALA A 154 14.30 0.93 11.96
C ALA A 154 12.99 1.71 12.20
N ALA A 155 11.90 1.35 11.52
CA ALA A 155 10.58 1.97 11.71
C ALA A 155 10.02 1.71 13.10
N ARG A 156 10.10 0.46 13.59
CA ARG A 156 9.68 0.12 14.97
C ARG A 156 10.45 0.90 16.01
N ALA A 157 11.78 1.00 15.85
CA ALA A 157 12.63 1.81 16.76
C ALA A 157 12.25 3.30 16.74
N ALA A 158 11.74 3.82 15.63
CA ALA A 158 11.27 5.19 15.47
C ALA A 158 9.78 5.37 15.85
N GLY A 159 9.08 4.34 16.31
CA GLY A 159 7.65 4.38 16.65
C GLY A 159 6.72 4.53 15.45
N MET A 160 7.20 4.23 14.23
CA MET A 160 6.45 4.35 12.99
C MET A 160 5.69 3.06 12.68
N LYS A 161 4.55 3.21 12.02
CA LYS A 161 3.79 2.09 11.43
C LYS A 161 4.46 1.61 10.14
N VAL A 162 4.19 0.35 9.77
CA VAL A 162 4.74 -0.26 8.56
C VAL A 162 3.64 -0.90 7.74
N MET A 163 3.58 -0.57 6.46
CA MET A 163 2.81 -1.29 5.46
C MET A 163 3.78 -2.02 4.51
N ILE A 164 3.52 -3.30 4.25
CA ILE A 164 4.19 -4.01 3.15
C ILE A 164 3.39 -3.77 1.88
N GLY A 165 4.05 -3.20 0.87
CA GLY A 165 3.47 -2.95 -0.45
C GLY A 165 4.12 -3.77 -1.55
N CYS A 166 3.65 -3.56 -2.77
CA CYS A 166 4.16 -4.21 -3.98
C CYS A 166 4.27 -3.22 -5.14
N MET A 167 4.84 -3.71 -6.22
CA MET A 167 4.70 -3.17 -7.57
C MET A 167 3.73 -4.06 -8.36
N VAL A 168 3.49 -3.78 -9.64
CA VAL A 168 2.91 -4.78 -10.54
C VAL A 168 3.97 -5.85 -10.75
N GLU A 169 3.78 -7.01 -10.14
CA GLU A 169 4.77 -8.08 -10.09
C GLU A 169 4.08 -9.45 -10.00
N SER A 170 4.81 -10.51 -10.35
CA SER A 170 4.27 -11.87 -10.38
C SER A 170 3.94 -12.41 -9.00
N SER A 171 3.19 -13.51 -8.94
CA SER A 171 2.90 -14.24 -7.71
C SER A 171 4.15 -14.62 -6.90
N VAL A 172 5.33 -14.68 -7.51
CA VAL A 172 6.59 -14.91 -6.77
C VAL A 172 6.87 -13.75 -5.82
N GLY A 173 6.88 -12.50 -6.35
CA GLY A 173 7.14 -11.32 -5.54
C GLY A 173 6.06 -11.08 -4.50
N ILE A 174 4.79 -11.20 -4.91
CA ILE A 174 3.65 -11.02 -3.99
C ILE A 174 3.67 -12.07 -2.87
N THR A 175 3.96 -13.34 -3.18
CA THR A 175 4.06 -14.39 -2.16
C THR A 175 5.21 -14.11 -1.18
N ALA A 176 6.36 -13.70 -1.70
CA ALA A 176 7.51 -13.34 -0.86
C ALA A 176 7.17 -12.17 0.08
N ALA A 177 6.47 -11.14 -0.43
CA ALA A 177 6.00 -10.01 0.38
C ALA A 177 4.95 -10.45 1.41
N ALA A 178 4.01 -11.33 1.04
CA ALA A 178 2.99 -11.85 1.94
C ALA A 178 3.58 -12.61 3.14
N HIS A 179 4.70 -13.32 2.97
CA HIS A 179 5.43 -13.94 4.09
C HIS A 179 5.97 -12.91 5.11
N LEU A 180 6.18 -11.66 4.71
CA LEU A 180 6.65 -10.59 5.60
C LEU A 180 5.52 -9.82 6.29
N ALA A 181 4.27 -10.03 5.88
CA ALA A 181 3.13 -9.26 6.38
C ALA A 181 2.93 -9.37 7.90
N SER A 182 3.36 -10.49 8.52
CA SER A 182 3.33 -10.67 9.97
C SER A 182 4.22 -9.70 10.75
N HIS A 183 5.20 -9.08 10.10
CA HIS A 183 6.09 -8.06 10.67
C HIS A 183 5.53 -6.65 10.48
N CYS A 184 4.47 -6.48 9.69
CA CYS A 184 3.88 -5.20 9.30
C CYS A 184 2.51 -4.98 9.97
N ASP A 185 2.06 -3.72 10.02
CA ASP A 185 0.73 -3.37 10.53
C ASP A 185 -0.36 -3.58 9.49
N SER A 186 0.01 -3.50 8.21
CA SER A 186 -0.93 -3.65 7.08
C SER A 186 -0.22 -4.09 5.80
N ALA A 187 -1.01 -4.52 4.82
CA ALA A 187 -0.51 -4.95 3.52
C ALA A 187 -1.30 -4.31 2.37
N ASP A 188 -0.61 -4.13 1.23
CA ASP A 188 -1.10 -3.65 -0.06
C ASP A 188 -0.42 -4.48 -1.16
N LEU A 189 -0.97 -5.68 -1.42
CA LEU A 189 -0.32 -6.76 -2.17
C LEU A 189 -1.21 -7.29 -3.31
N ASP A 190 -1.81 -6.39 -4.07
CA ASP A 190 -2.72 -6.70 -5.17
C ASP A 190 -2.04 -6.75 -6.55
N GLY A 191 -0.73 -6.48 -6.64
CA GLY A 191 -0.02 -6.27 -7.90
C GLY A 191 -0.09 -7.44 -8.89
N HIS A 192 -0.20 -8.68 -8.44
CA HIS A 192 -0.35 -9.85 -9.32
C HIS A 192 -1.72 -9.93 -10.00
N LEU A 193 -2.74 -9.30 -9.42
CA LEU A 193 -4.09 -9.24 -10.01
C LEU A 193 -4.15 -8.35 -11.25
N LEU A 194 -3.12 -7.53 -11.47
CA LEU A 194 -3.03 -6.60 -12.60
C LEU A 194 -2.26 -7.20 -13.79
N LEU A 195 -1.73 -8.42 -13.65
CA LEU A 195 -1.03 -9.11 -14.73
C LEU A 195 -2.03 -9.79 -15.67
N ALA A 196 -1.82 -9.61 -16.98
CA ALA A 196 -2.56 -10.35 -18.00
C ALA A 196 -2.18 -11.85 -18.00
N ASP A 197 -0.93 -12.16 -17.71
CA ASP A 197 -0.43 -13.52 -17.57
C ASP A 197 0.62 -13.58 -16.43
N ASP A 198 0.46 -14.55 -15.55
CA ASP A 198 1.41 -14.83 -14.48
C ASP A 198 1.95 -16.25 -14.65
N PRO A 199 3.25 -16.41 -14.98
CA PRO A 199 3.84 -17.72 -15.19
C PRO A 199 3.98 -18.57 -13.92
N PHE A 200 3.54 -18.05 -12.76
CA PHE A 200 3.66 -18.72 -11.47
C PHE A 200 2.29 -18.88 -10.79
N VAL A 201 2.24 -19.78 -9.85
CA VAL A 201 1.14 -19.97 -8.90
C VAL A 201 1.72 -19.81 -7.50
N GLY A 202 1.27 -18.79 -6.79
CA GLY A 202 1.69 -18.46 -5.45
C GLY A 202 0.50 -18.29 -4.50
N VAL A 203 0.43 -17.13 -3.83
CA VAL A 203 -0.73 -16.78 -2.98
C VAL A 203 -2.04 -16.93 -3.73
N THR A 204 -3.08 -17.30 -3.02
CA THR A 204 -4.47 -17.22 -3.50
C THR A 204 -5.21 -16.14 -2.75
N LEU A 205 -6.21 -15.55 -3.40
CA LEU A 205 -7.01 -14.47 -2.82
C LEU A 205 -8.45 -14.96 -2.60
N SER A 206 -8.96 -14.78 -1.38
CA SER A 206 -10.38 -14.91 -1.08
C SER A 206 -10.78 -13.88 -0.01
N ASP A 207 -11.95 -13.27 -0.18
CA ASP A 207 -12.53 -12.29 0.76
C ASP A 207 -11.55 -11.16 1.15
N GLY A 208 -10.78 -10.63 0.18
CA GLY A 208 -9.77 -9.59 0.41
C GLY A 208 -8.58 -10.04 1.25
N ARG A 209 -8.32 -11.34 1.34
CA ARG A 209 -7.22 -11.92 2.09
C ARG A 209 -6.37 -12.83 1.21
N LEU A 210 -5.07 -12.70 1.35
CA LEU A 210 -4.09 -13.59 0.71
C LEU A 210 -3.84 -14.80 1.61
N HIS A 211 -3.86 -15.98 0.99
CA HIS A 211 -3.51 -17.24 1.62
C HIS A 211 -2.17 -17.71 1.08
N LEU A 212 -1.23 -17.95 1.96
CA LEU A 212 0.10 -18.46 1.58
C LEU A 212 -0.01 -19.89 1.06
N PRO A 213 0.71 -20.23 -0.03
CA PRO A 213 0.73 -21.60 -0.52
C PRO A 213 1.51 -22.51 0.45
N PRO A 214 1.11 -23.78 0.58
CA PRO A 214 1.87 -24.77 1.34
C PRO A 214 3.15 -25.18 0.60
N GLY A 215 4.15 -25.67 1.35
CA GLY A 215 5.37 -26.24 0.80
C GLY A 215 6.64 -25.54 1.24
N PRO A 216 7.82 -26.03 0.79
CA PRO A 216 9.10 -25.47 1.16
C PRO A 216 9.36 -24.13 0.46
N GLY A 217 10.20 -23.30 1.06
CA GLY A 217 10.54 -21.96 0.56
C GLY A 217 9.34 -21.03 0.55
N LEU A 218 9.02 -20.45 -0.59
CA LEU A 218 7.82 -19.62 -0.76
C LEU A 218 6.56 -20.43 -1.06
N GLY A 219 6.67 -21.73 -1.34
CA GLY A 219 5.56 -22.56 -1.81
C GLY A 219 5.10 -22.27 -3.24
N VAL A 220 5.75 -21.35 -3.93
CA VAL A 220 5.43 -20.96 -5.32
C VAL A 220 5.83 -22.06 -6.29
N ARG A 221 5.00 -22.27 -7.30
CA ARG A 221 5.26 -23.24 -8.39
C ARG A 221 5.14 -22.54 -9.73
N ARG A 222 5.89 -23.01 -10.72
CA ARG A 222 5.73 -22.58 -12.11
C ARG A 222 4.38 -23.08 -12.64
N ARG A 223 3.63 -22.23 -13.32
CA ARG A 223 2.42 -22.65 -14.02
C ARG A 223 2.82 -23.59 -15.15
N PRO A 224 2.18 -24.75 -15.33
CA PRO A 224 2.43 -25.57 -16.50
C PRO A 224 2.22 -24.73 -17.76
N ALA A 225 3.12 -24.88 -18.75
CA ALA A 225 2.90 -24.25 -20.04
C ALA A 225 1.55 -24.73 -20.58
N GLY A 226 0.65 -23.80 -20.87
CA GLY A 226 -0.65 -24.12 -21.47
C GLY A 226 -0.42 -24.87 -22.78
N ARG A 227 -1.19 -25.94 -22.98
CA ARG A 227 -1.30 -26.59 -24.29
C ARG A 227 -2.17 -25.75 -25.19
#